data_3e2a7c6b68278e17045f36c37628f018
#
_entry.id   3e2a7c6b68278e17045f36c37628f018
#
_cell.length_a   1.000
_cell.length_b   1.000
_cell.length_c   1.000
_cell.angle_alpha   90.00
_cell.angle_beta   90.00
_cell.angle_gamma   90.00
#
_symmetry.space_group_name_H-M   'P 1'
#
loop_
_entity.id
_entity.type
_entity.pdbx_description
1 polymer ?
#
loop_
_entity_poly.entity_id
_entity_poly.type
_entity_poly.pdbx_seq_one_letter_code
_entity_poly.pdbx_strand_id
1 'polypeptide(L)'
;MGADICMFIEHKNHATNKWNLVKNSKWNHNMVPIDRNNGLFHILCGYNKNDFNELSVICECKGLPSDVDKETAFWLEDLAFTSYLSLEEIQNFDWDKEVYYFEEDCKHSEIACEFYTEIIPFMLSVDTNCQSVRIVFGLSL
;
A
#
# COMPACT_ATOMS: atom_id res chain seq x y z
N MET A 1 -13.41 7.96 13.84
CA MET A 1 -13.47 6.56 13.39
C MET A 1 -12.36 6.27 12.44
N GLY A 2 -11.69 5.17 12.59
CA GLY A 2 -10.63 4.75 11.71
C GLY A 2 -11.06 3.69 10.72
N ALA A 3 -10.13 3.29 9.89
CA ALA A 3 -10.31 2.21 8.94
C ALA A 3 -9.21 1.17 9.16
N ASP A 4 -9.48 -0.06 8.79
CA ASP A 4 -8.46 -1.10 8.72
C ASP A 4 -8.10 -1.34 7.27
N ILE A 5 -6.85 -1.67 7.01
CA ILE A 5 -6.40 -1.95 5.66
C ILE A 5 -6.24 -3.45 5.44
N CYS A 6 -6.67 -3.90 4.26
CA CYS A 6 -6.33 -5.22 3.76
C CYS A 6 -5.38 -5.01 2.60
N MET A 7 -4.16 -5.49 2.73
CA MET A 7 -3.10 -5.27 1.75
C MET A 7 -2.48 -6.58 1.32
N PHE A 8 -2.22 -6.71 0.03
CA PHE A 8 -1.57 -7.87 -0.55
C PHE A 8 -0.44 -7.41 -1.45
N ILE A 9 0.60 -8.23 -1.55
CA ILE A 9 1.71 -7.97 -2.46
C ILE A 9 1.58 -8.92 -3.64
N GLU A 10 1.73 -8.38 -4.84
CA GLU A 10 1.70 -9.17 -6.07
C GLU A 10 3.01 -9.00 -6.84
N HIS A 11 3.39 -10.07 -7.51
CA HIS A 11 4.62 -10.14 -8.31
C HIS A 11 4.27 -10.55 -9.73
N LYS A 12 4.82 -9.84 -10.70
CA LYS A 12 4.60 -10.12 -12.12
C LYS A 12 5.57 -11.21 -12.58
N ASN A 13 5.02 -12.30 -13.08
CA ASN A 13 5.82 -13.36 -13.67
C ASN A 13 6.27 -12.93 -15.06
N HIS A 14 7.58 -12.86 -15.28
CA HIS A 14 8.12 -12.39 -16.54
C HIS A 14 7.87 -13.32 -17.73
N ALA A 15 7.68 -14.63 -17.48
CA ALA A 15 7.42 -15.60 -18.53
C ALA A 15 5.97 -15.55 -19.01
N THR A 16 5.01 -15.39 -18.09
CA THR A 16 3.57 -15.39 -18.40
C THR A 16 2.98 -13.99 -18.49
N ASN A 17 3.68 -12.99 -17.99
CA ASN A 17 3.23 -11.60 -17.90
C ASN A 17 2.01 -11.44 -16.97
N LYS A 18 1.76 -12.40 -16.07
CA LYS A 18 0.65 -12.39 -15.12
C LYS A 18 1.11 -11.96 -13.75
N TRP A 19 0.23 -11.25 -13.05
CA TRP A 19 0.44 -10.89 -11.65
C TRP A 19 -0.06 -12.02 -10.77
N ASN A 20 0.77 -12.43 -9.80
CA ASN A 20 0.45 -13.48 -8.86
C ASN A 20 0.62 -12.98 -7.44
N LEU A 21 -0.27 -13.39 -6.55
CA LEU A 21 -0.17 -13.08 -5.13
C LEU A 21 1.12 -13.66 -4.56
N VAL A 22 1.89 -12.82 -3.87
CA VAL A 22 3.08 -13.27 -3.14
C VAL A 22 2.60 -13.98 -1.88
N LYS A 23 2.94 -15.27 -1.78
CA LYS A 23 2.53 -16.09 -0.64
C LYS A 23 3.56 -16.05 0.46
N ASN A 24 3.10 -15.85 1.68
CA ASN A 24 3.95 -15.85 2.86
C ASN A 24 3.23 -16.63 3.96
N SER A 25 3.75 -17.81 4.30
CA SER A 25 3.11 -18.70 5.27
C SER A 25 3.05 -18.12 6.69
N LYS A 26 3.84 -17.10 6.98
CA LYS A 26 3.82 -16.41 8.26
C LYS A 26 2.69 -15.39 8.36
N TRP A 27 2.06 -15.02 7.22
CA TRP A 27 0.98 -14.05 7.17
C TRP A 27 -0.36 -14.76 7.09
N ASN A 28 -1.36 -14.22 7.80
CA ASN A 28 -2.70 -14.77 7.77
C ASN A 28 -3.34 -14.50 6.40
N HIS A 29 -3.67 -15.54 5.67
CA HIS A 29 -4.23 -15.47 4.31
C HIS A 29 -3.35 -14.70 3.32
N ASN A 30 -2.04 -14.70 3.52
CA ASN A 30 -1.07 -13.93 2.72
C ASN A 30 -1.30 -12.42 2.77
N MET A 31 -2.09 -11.95 3.74
CA MET A 31 -2.36 -10.53 3.95
C MET A 31 -1.20 -9.89 4.70
N VAL A 32 -0.72 -8.76 4.21
CA VAL A 32 0.36 -8.02 4.87
C VAL A 32 -0.09 -7.61 6.27
N PRO A 33 0.64 -8.00 7.34
CA PRO A 33 0.30 -7.58 8.69
C PRO A 33 0.70 -6.12 8.88
N ILE A 34 -0.28 -5.25 8.99
CA ILE A 34 -0.05 -3.82 9.16
C ILE A 34 -1.14 -3.27 10.09
N ASP A 35 -0.72 -2.48 11.08
CA ASP A 35 -1.64 -1.89 12.03
C ASP A 35 -2.43 -0.73 11.41
N ARG A 36 -3.55 -0.41 12.05
CA ARG A 36 -4.36 0.75 11.65
C ARG A 36 -3.50 2.01 11.72
N ASN A 37 -3.47 2.75 10.61
CA ASN A 37 -2.69 3.97 10.49
C ASN A 37 -3.35 4.88 9.44
N ASN A 38 -4.21 5.77 9.88
CA ASN A 38 -4.98 6.60 8.98
C ASN A 38 -4.10 7.57 8.17
N GLY A 39 -2.99 8.03 8.76
CA GLY A 39 -2.01 8.86 8.04
C GLY A 39 -1.38 8.11 6.87
N LEU A 40 -1.00 6.85 7.08
CA LEU A 40 -0.51 5.99 6.02
C LEU A 40 -1.57 5.81 4.93
N PHE A 41 -2.82 5.57 5.31
CA PHE A 41 -3.89 5.35 4.33
C PHE A 41 -4.12 6.59 3.48
N HIS A 42 -3.98 7.78 4.08
CA HIS A 42 -4.02 9.01 3.30
C HIS A 42 -2.85 9.07 2.30
N ILE A 43 -1.64 8.77 2.74
CA ILE A 43 -0.45 8.76 1.86
C ILE A 43 -0.66 7.80 0.69
N LEU A 44 -1.22 6.61 0.94
CA LEU A 44 -1.40 5.59 -0.09
C LEU A 44 -2.48 5.94 -1.12
N CYS A 45 -3.59 6.53 -0.68
CA CYS A 45 -4.76 6.68 -1.56
C CYS A 45 -5.62 7.92 -1.32
N GLY A 46 -5.20 8.83 -0.47
CA GLY A 46 -5.98 10.05 -0.19
C GLY A 46 -7.14 9.87 0.78
N TYR A 47 -7.14 8.79 1.57
CA TYR A 47 -8.16 8.57 2.58
C TYR A 47 -8.22 9.74 3.57
N ASN A 48 -9.44 10.21 3.89
CA ASN A 48 -9.68 11.25 4.89
C ASN A 48 -8.96 12.58 4.59
N LYS A 49 -9.22 13.13 3.41
CA LYS A 49 -8.56 14.36 2.93
C LYS A 49 -8.72 15.55 3.86
N ASN A 50 -9.86 15.64 4.56
CA ASN A 50 -10.14 16.80 5.41
C ASN A 50 -9.23 16.86 6.65
N ASP A 51 -8.87 15.69 7.18
CA ASP A 51 -8.05 15.62 8.40
C ASP A 51 -6.55 15.60 8.10
N PHE A 52 -6.17 15.14 6.90
CA PHE A 52 -4.76 14.92 6.55
C PHE A 52 -4.32 15.73 5.33
N ASN A 53 -4.91 16.90 5.12
CA ASN A 53 -4.63 17.72 3.94
C ASN A 53 -3.17 18.23 3.84
N GLU A 54 -2.42 18.18 4.94
CA GLU A 54 -1.01 18.54 4.96
C GLU A 54 -0.12 17.42 4.38
N LEU A 55 -0.61 16.18 4.37
CA LEU A 55 0.15 15.04 3.86
C LEU A 55 0.01 14.93 2.34
N SER A 56 1.10 14.55 1.70
CA SER A 56 1.09 14.24 0.26
C SER A 56 0.50 12.86 0.03
N VAL A 57 -0.01 12.63 -1.17
CA VAL A 57 -0.63 11.37 -1.59
C VAL A 57 0.20 10.79 -2.72
N ILE A 58 0.48 9.48 -2.67
CA ILE A 58 1.21 8.81 -3.74
C ILE A 58 0.37 8.82 -5.02
N CYS A 59 -0.88 8.37 -4.90
CA CYS A 59 -1.81 8.36 -6.03
C CYS A 59 -3.24 8.22 -5.52
N GLU A 60 -4.18 8.93 -6.16
CA GLU A 60 -5.60 8.73 -5.88
C GLU A 60 -6.02 7.30 -6.20
N CYS A 61 -7.10 6.82 -5.58
CA CYS A 61 -7.58 5.45 -5.77
C CYS A 61 -7.83 5.12 -7.23
N LYS A 62 -7.28 4.00 -7.67
CA LYS A 62 -7.39 3.51 -9.04
C LYS A 62 -8.43 2.39 -9.21
N GLY A 63 -8.99 1.88 -8.12
CA GLY A 63 -9.78 0.66 -8.14
C GLY A 63 -8.88 -0.56 -8.18
N LEU A 64 -9.47 -1.74 -8.31
CA LEU A 64 -8.71 -2.97 -8.47
C LEU A 64 -8.13 -3.03 -9.89
N PRO A 65 -6.88 -3.52 -10.05
CA PRO A 65 -6.34 -3.68 -11.39
C PRO A 65 -7.11 -4.76 -12.14
N SER A 66 -7.24 -4.60 -13.46
CA SER A 66 -7.97 -5.57 -14.30
C SER A 66 -7.31 -6.94 -14.31
N ASP A 67 -6.02 -6.99 -14.05
CA ASP A 67 -5.21 -8.21 -14.03
C ASP A 67 -4.87 -8.68 -12.61
N VAL A 68 -5.68 -8.30 -11.64
CA VAL A 68 -5.50 -8.69 -10.24
C VAL A 68 -5.59 -10.22 -10.08
N ASP A 69 -4.76 -10.77 -9.19
CA ASP A 69 -4.85 -12.18 -8.81
C ASP A 69 -6.22 -12.47 -8.20
N LYS A 70 -6.77 -13.65 -8.53
CA LYS A 70 -8.13 -14.03 -8.08
C LYS A 70 -8.29 -14.06 -6.58
N GLU A 71 -7.27 -14.50 -5.85
CA GLU A 71 -7.32 -14.57 -4.39
C GLU A 71 -7.30 -13.16 -3.81
N THR A 72 -6.47 -12.28 -4.35
CA THR A 72 -6.44 -10.86 -3.95
C THR A 72 -7.80 -10.22 -4.18
N ALA A 73 -8.39 -10.43 -5.36
CA ALA A 73 -9.71 -9.88 -5.70
C ALA A 73 -10.79 -10.36 -4.73
N PHE A 74 -10.75 -11.65 -4.37
CA PHE A 74 -11.71 -12.21 -3.42
C PHE A 74 -11.78 -11.43 -2.11
N TRP A 75 -10.62 -11.05 -1.57
CA TRP A 75 -10.55 -10.33 -0.30
C TRP A 75 -10.88 -8.85 -0.42
N LEU A 76 -10.70 -8.24 -1.60
CA LEU A 76 -10.76 -6.78 -1.75
C LEU A 76 -11.99 -6.27 -2.47
N GLU A 77 -12.71 -7.10 -3.21
CA GLU A 77 -13.77 -6.63 -4.12
C GLU A 77 -14.89 -5.85 -3.44
N ASP A 78 -15.17 -6.12 -2.16
CA ASP A 78 -16.23 -5.44 -1.42
C ASP A 78 -15.73 -4.30 -0.53
N LEU A 79 -14.45 -3.99 -0.57
CA LEU A 79 -13.87 -2.95 0.28
C LEU A 79 -13.91 -1.58 -0.38
N ALA A 80 -13.79 -0.55 0.45
CA ALA A 80 -13.70 0.84 0.01
C ALA A 80 -12.26 1.21 -0.33
N PHE A 81 -12.08 2.28 -1.11
CA PHE A 81 -10.75 2.82 -1.44
C PHE A 81 -9.79 1.76 -2.01
N THR A 82 -10.33 0.84 -2.83
CA THR A 82 -9.48 -0.16 -3.48
C THR A 82 -8.54 0.51 -4.47
N SER A 83 -7.29 0.09 -4.45
CA SER A 83 -6.27 0.64 -5.34
C SER A 83 -5.05 -0.27 -5.39
N TYR A 84 -4.09 0.13 -6.19
CA TYR A 84 -2.82 -0.56 -6.29
C TYR A 84 -1.71 0.44 -6.58
N LEU A 85 -0.52 0.14 -6.10
CA LEU A 85 0.66 0.99 -6.28
C LEU A 85 1.85 0.09 -6.62
N SER A 86 2.57 0.44 -7.68
CA SER A 86 3.82 -0.25 -8.00
C SER A 86 4.90 0.13 -6.98
N LEU A 87 5.88 -0.74 -6.82
CA LEU A 87 7.03 -0.42 -5.98
C LEU A 87 7.74 0.83 -6.51
N GLU A 88 7.75 1.04 -7.83
CA GLU A 88 8.30 2.25 -8.42
C GLU A 88 7.58 3.51 -7.96
N GLU A 89 6.24 3.52 -7.97
CA GLU A 89 5.45 4.65 -7.48
C GLU A 89 5.73 4.92 -6.00
N ILE A 90 5.85 3.86 -5.22
CA ILE A 90 6.13 3.94 -3.78
C ILE A 90 7.52 4.51 -3.55
N GLN A 91 8.53 4.06 -4.28
CA GLN A 91 9.91 4.54 -4.12
C GLN A 91 10.10 5.98 -4.58
N ASN A 92 9.33 6.43 -5.57
CA ASN A 92 9.40 7.79 -6.09
C ASN A 92 8.72 8.82 -5.18
N PHE A 93 7.98 8.39 -4.18
CA PHE A 93 7.36 9.29 -3.22
C PHE A 93 8.40 9.93 -2.31
N ASP A 94 8.20 11.19 -1.95
CA ASP A 94 9.12 11.90 -1.07
C ASP A 94 8.86 11.54 0.40
N TRP A 95 9.49 10.47 0.85
CA TRP A 95 9.37 9.97 2.22
C TRP A 95 10.08 10.86 3.24
N ASP A 96 11.01 11.69 2.81
CA ASP A 96 11.77 12.57 3.70
C ASP A 96 11.13 13.94 3.87
N LYS A 97 10.07 14.24 3.12
CA LYS A 97 9.38 15.52 3.24
C LYS A 97 8.79 15.67 4.64
N GLU A 98 9.07 16.80 5.27
CA GLU A 98 8.48 17.13 6.55
C GLU A 98 7.09 17.75 6.35
N VAL A 99 6.15 17.32 7.19
CA VAL A 99 4.76 17.79 7.18
C VAL A 99 4.31 18.02 8.61
N TYR A 100 3.27 18.84 8.77
CA TYR A 100 2.67 19.07 10.08
C TYR A 100 1.61 18.00 10.34
N TYR A 101 1.83 17.17 11.38
CA TYR A 101 0.98 16.02 11.68
C TYR A 101 0.79 15.89 13.18
N PHE A 102 -0.46 16.03 13.66
CA PHE A 102 -0.80 16.00 15.07
C PHE A 102 0.10 16.92 15.91
N GLU A 103 0.14 18.20 15.50
CA GLU A 103 0.86 19.26 16.22
C GLU A 103 2.39 19.11 16.24
N GLU A 104 2.95 18.26 15.38
CA GLU A 104 4.38 18.06 15.27
C GLU A 104 4.83 18.09 13.82
N ASP A 105 6.05 18.55 13.58
CA ASP A 105 6.69 18.38 12.28
C ASP A 105 7.32 16.99 12.25
N CYS A 106 6.95 16.21 11.25
CA CYS A 106 7.52 14.88 11.06
C CYS A 106 7.59 14.53 9.58
N LYS A 107 8.39 13.52 9.27
CA LYS A 107 8.55 13.06 7.90
C LYS A 107 7.45 12.06 7.54
N HIS A 108 7.11 11.98 6.26
CA HIS A 108 6.18 10.93 5.78
C HIS A 108 6.64 9.55 6.23
N SER A 109 7.96 9.26 6.18
CA SER A 109 8.51 7.97 6.61
C SER A 109 8.24 7.67 8.09
N GLU A 110 8.19 8.70 8.93
CA GLU A 110 7.89 8.53 10.35
C GLU A 110 6.41 8.24 10.58
N ILE A 111 5.54 8.90 9.80
CA ILE A 111 4.09 8.66 9.86
C ILE A 111 3.78 7.23 9.42
N ALA A 112 4.40 6.78 8.36
CA ALA A 112 4.19 5.44 7.79
C ALA A 112 5.22 4.42 8.28
N CYS A 113 5.72 4.58 9.49
CA CYS A 113 6.89 3.87 10.01
C CYS A 113 6.95 2.38 9.67
N GLU A 114 5.90 1.61 10.02
CA GLU A 114 5.87 0.16 9.78
C GLU A 114 5.92 -0.16 8.29
N PHE A 115 5.17 0.55 7.48
CA PHE A 115 5.16 0.37 6.04
C PHE A 115 6.55 0.67 5.45
N TYR A 116 7.12 1.78 5.87
CA TYR A 116 8.42 2.24 5.35
C TYR A 116 9.57 1.31 5.74
N THR A 117 9.58 0.83 6.98
CA THR A 117 10.71 0.05 7.52
C THR A 117 10.58 -1.45 7.27
N GLU A 118 9.38 -1.97 7.04
CA GLU A 118 9.16 -3.41 6.91
C GLU A 118 8.58 -3.81 5.56
N ILE A 119 7.58 -3.10 5.06
CA ILE A 119 6.87 -3.52 3.85
C ILE A 119 7.66 -3.17 2.59
N ILE A 120 8.17 -1.95 2.50
CA ILE A 120 8.99 -1.55 1.35
C ILE A 120 10.22 -2.47 1.20
N PRO A 121 11.00 -2.73 2.27
CA PRO A 121 12.12 -3.68 2.16
C PRO A 121 11.69 -5.09 1.74
N PHE A 122 10.54 -5.57 2.23
CA PHE A 122 10.02 -6.86 1.81
C PHE A 122 9.73 -6.87 0.28
N MET A 123 9.08 -5.83 -0.22
CA MET A 123 8.79 -5.72 -1.64
C MET A 123 10.08 -5.73 -2.48
N LEU A 124 11.12 -5.02 -2.01
CA LEU A 124 12.43 -5.01 -2.66
C LEU A 124 13.06 -6.40 -2.69
N SER A 125 12.78 -7.24 -1.69
CA SER A 125 13.29 -8.62 -1.63
C SER A 125 12.61 -9.54 -2.63
N VAL A 126 11.41 -9.19 -3.10
CA VAL A 126 10.65 -10.02 -4.06
C VAL A 126 11.24 -9.93 -5.45
N ASP A 127 11.57 -8.73 -5.90
CA ASP A 127 12.17 -8.51 -7.22
C ASP A 127 12.90 -7.16 -7.21
N THR A 128 14.05 -7.09 -7.86
CA THR A 128 14.78 -5.84 -8.04
C THR A 128 14.14 -4.94 -9.08
N ASN A 129 13.32 -5.49 -9.97
CA ASN A 129 12.55 -4.70 -10.93
C ASN A 129 11.31 -4.11 -10.24
N CYS A 130 11.40 -2.82 -9.93
CA CYS A 130 10.33 -2.14 -9.17
C CYS A 130 9.01 -1.99 -9.94
N GLN A 131 8.99 -2.28 -11.25
CA GLN A 131 7.75 -2.31 -12.03
C GLN A 131 7.07 -3.68 -11.97
N SER A 132 7.74 -4.69 -11.41
CA SER A 132 7.23 -6.07 -11.32
C SER A 132 6.70 -6.43 -9.94
N VAL A 133 6.66 -5.49 -9.01
CA VAL A 133 6.13 -5.69 -7.66
C VAL A 133 5.15 -4.57 -7.37
N ARG A 134 4.00 -4.93 -6.80
CA ARG A 134 2.99 -3.94 -6.43
C ARG A 134 2.28 -4.35 -5.14
N ILE A 135 1.69 -3.38 -4.46
CA ILE A 135 0.67 -3.64 -3.45
C ILE A 135 -0.71 -3.47 -4.08
N VAL A 136 -1.65 -4.29 -3.64
CA VAL A 136 -3.08 -4.14 -3.97
C VAL A 136 -3.80 -4.11 -2.63
N PHE A 137 -4.66 -3.14 -2.41
CA PHE A 137 -5.24 -2.93 -1.09
C PHE A 137 -6.65 -2.35 -1.16
N GLY A 138 -7.32 -2.39 -0.02
CA GLY A 138 -8.60 -1.74 0.18
C GLY A 138 -8.81 -1.47 1.66
N LEU A 139 -9.75 -0.62 1.99
CA LEU A 139 -10.05 -0.23 3.37
C LEU A 139 -11.39 -0.80 3.82
N SER A 140 -11.39 -1.40 5.02
CA SER A 140 -12.59 -1.81 5.73
C SER A 140 -12.95 -0.67 6.69
N LEU A 141 -14.06 -0.02 6.40
CA LEU A 141 -14.51 1.15 7.15
C LEU A 141 -15.40 0.79 8.33
#